data_e7f75885c7626804f6f0c8f827fe2b6e
#
_entry.id   e7f75885c7626804f6f0c8f827fe2b6e
#
_cell.length_a   1.000
_cell.length_b   1.000
_cell.length_c   1.000
_cell.angle_alpha   90.00
_cell.angle_beta   90.00
_cell.angle_gamma   90.00
#
_symmetry.space_group_name_H-M   'P 1'
#
loop_
_entity.id
_entity.type
_entity.pdbx_description
1 polymer ?
#
loop_
_entity_poly.entity_id
_entity_poly.type
_entity_poly.pdbx_seq_one_letter_code
_entity_poly.pdbx_strand_id
1 'polypeptide(L)'
;MKKVFSLILALGLIASLTACGGGNASGNETGDSAPAAPTAKLRFVTGGESGTSSAFGSVIAQHATNNTDVSVTGLVGNGSKSNVEELADGNAELAFCQSDVMAYAYNGTNLFENPIDCFSTVAALYMEDVQIVTTDPSIKTVADLAGKNVSVGAAGSGVYFNAVDILSAYGLGDLDADGKFTKINATYQSFGDSADSLKDGKIDAAFIVAGAPTTAIMDLSTTKAAYLVSLDDAHIDELLAASPYYTKHVIPAGTYNGQDEDVTTVAVGAVILARDDVSEDAIYALTADIFDNAPDLISSHAKYGELSTEFGASITSVPYHPGAAKYFAEKGFNVATK
;
A
#
# COMPACT_ATOMS: atom_id res chain seq x y z
N MET A 1 -26.14 -21.94 -48.85
CA MET A 1 -26.82 -23.24 -48.68
C MET A 1 -26.95 -23.42 -47.17
N LYS A 2 -28.10 -23.06 -46.56
CA LYS A 2 -29.21 -23.93 -46.14
C LYS A 2 -28.69 -25.05 -45.21
N LYS A 3 -29.06 -25.18 -43.92
CA LYS A 3 -30.39 -25.31 -43.23
C LYS A 3 -30.10 -25.23 -41.72
N VAL A 4 -30.72 -24.48 -40.79
CA VAL A 4 -32.08 -24.58 -40.20
C VAL A 4 -32.46 -25.96 -39.67
N PHE A 5 -32.73 -26.01 -38.33
CA PHE A 5 -33.78 -26.75 -37.62
C PHE A 5 -33.53 -26.56 -36.12
N SER A 6 -34.30 -25.80 -35.38
CA SER A 6 -35.67 -25.96 -34.79
C SER A 6 -35.73 -26.89 -33.60
N LEU A 7 -35.90 -26.29 -32.43
CA LEU A 7 -37.04 -26.30 -31.48
C LEU A 7 -37.54 -27.69 -31.03
N ILE A 8 -37.58 -27.92 -29.72
CA ILE A 8 -38.78 -28.44 -29.01
C ILE A 8 -38.70 -28.08 -27.50
N LEU A 9 -39.79 -27.52 -27.06
CA LEU A 9 -40.27 -27.12 -25.74
C LEU A 9 -40.91 -28.35 -25.07
N ALA A 10 -40.66 -28.60 -23.78
CA ALA A 10 -41.57 -29.44 -23.00
C ALA A 10 -41.71 -28.90 -21.57
N LEU A 11 -42.87 -28.32 -21.31
CA LEU A 11 -43.46 -28.02 -20.02
C LEU A 11 -43.87 -29.35 -19.33
N GLY A 12 -43.62 -29.45 -18.03
CA GLY A 12 -44.15 -30.51 -17.18
C GLY A 12 -44.45 -29.99 -15.77
N LEU A 13 -45.63 -29.40 -15.59
CA LEU A 13 -46.24 -29.21 -14.25
C LEU A 13 -46.74 -30.55 -13.75
N ILE A 14 -46.42 -30.90 -12.51
CA ILE A 14 -47.25 -31.79 -11.70
C ILE A 14 -47.36 -31.23 -10.28
N ALA A 15 -48.54 -30.85 -9.92
CA ALA A 15 -48.97 -30.53 -8.55
C ALA A 15 -49.61 -31.76 -7.93
N SER A 16 -49.68 -31.73 -6.61
CA SER A 16 -50.55 -32.51 -5.67
C SER A 16 -49.78 -33.53 -4.83
N LEU A 17 -50.04 -33.79 -3.58
CA LEU A 17 -51.15 -33.55 -2.67
C LEU A 17 -50.69 -33.87 -1.23
N THR A 18 -51.23 -33.15 -0.30
CA THR A 18 -51.22 -33.34 1.14
C THR A 18 -51.58 -34.75 1.60
N ALA A 19 -50.88 -35.26 2.61
CA ALA A 19 -51.43 -36.22 3.59
C ALA A 19 -50.81 -36.00 4.96
N CYS A 20 -51.64 -35.69 5.94
CA CYS A 20 -51.35 -35.68 7.37
C CYS A 20 -51.04 -37.08 7.88
N GLY A 21 -50.04 -37.18 8.77
CA GLY A 21 -49.78 -38.39 9.55
C GLY A 21 -48.77 -38.07 10.64
N GLY A 22 -49.25 -37.96 11.92
CA GLY A 22 -48.42 -37.63 13.05
C GLY A 22 -47.43 -38.74 13.42
N GLY A 23 -46.28 -38.36 13.91
CA GLY A 23 -45.25 -39.22 14.45
C GLY A 23 -44.16 -38.39 15.10
N ASN A 24 -44.17 -38.35 16.42
CA ASN A 24 -43.17 -37.66 17.26
C ASN A 24 -41.82 -38.38 17.10
N ALA A 25 -40.82 -37.70 16.50
CA ALA A 25 -39.42 -38.11 16.56
C ALA A 25 -38.60 -36.85 16.80
N SER A 26 -38.04 -36.76 18.00
CA SER A 26 -37.02 -35.80 18.41
C SER A 26 -35.78 -36.01 17.53
N GLY A 27 -35.65 -35.25 16.45
CA GLY A 27 -34.46 -35.17 15.62
C GLY A 27 -33.76 -33.87 15.97
N ASN A 28 -32.54 -34.01 16.48
CA ASN A 28 -31.60 -32.95 16.72
C ASN A 28 -31.19 -32.38 15.34
N GLU A 29 -31.88 -31.32 14.89
CA GLU A 29 -31.43 -30.56 13.72
C GLU A 29 -30.20 -29.77 14.14
N THR A 30 -29.04 -30.30 13.80
CA THR A 30 -27.83 -29.49 13.65
C THR A 30 -28.11 -28.55 12.47
N GLY A 31 -28.63 -27.38 12.78
CA GLY A 31 -28.82 -26.32 11.83
C GLY A 31 -27.45 -25.89 11.34
N ASP A 32 -27.14 -26.33 10.12
CA ASP A 32 -26.08 -25.75 9.31
C ASP A 32 -26.54 -24.34 8.92
N SER A 33 -26.32 -23.38 9.83
CA SER A 33 -26.60 -21.97 9.55
C SER A 33 -25.64 -21.53 8.48
N ALA A 34 -26.14 -21.18 7.30
CA ALA A 34 -25.34 -20.50 6.29
C ALA A 34 -24.58 -19.32 6.96
N PRO A 35 -23.32 -19.09 6.63
CA PRO A 35 -22.56 -17.96 7.18
C PRO A 35 -23.36 -16.67 7.05
N ALA A 36 -23.45 -15.89 8.12
CA ALA A 36 -24.11 -14.59 8.08
C ALA A 36 -23.47 -13.73 6.98
N ALA A 37 -24.29 -12.94 6.27
CA ALA A 37 -23.75 -12.01 5.28
C ALA A 37 -22.85 -10.98 5.98
N PRO A 38 -21.71 -10.57 5.37
CA PRO A 38 -20.81 -9.62 5.98
C PRO A 38 -21.53 -8.29 6.27
N THR A 39 -21.20 -7.65 7.39
CA THR A 39 -21.78 -6.37 7.82
C THR A 39 -21.29 -5.21 6.96
N ALA A 40 -20.09 -5.31 6.38
CA ALA A 40 -19.53 -4.33 5.46
C ALA A 40 -18.74 -5.02 4.34
N LYS A 41 -18.73 -4.39 3.16
CA LYS A 41 -17.90 -4.78 2.00
C LYS A 41 -16.99 -3.62 1.68
N LEU A 42 -15.68 -3.82 1.80
CA LEU A 42 -14.68 -2.79 1.65
C LEU A 42 -13.74 -3.15 0.49
N ARG A 43 -13.58 -2.24 -0.45
CA ARG A 43 -12.54 -2.30 -1.50
C ARG A 43 -11.29 -1.64 -0.93
N PHE A 44 -10.19 -2.36 -0.93
CA PHE A 44 -8.92 -1.92 -0.38
C PHE A 44 -7.90 -1.75 -1.50
N VAL A 45 -7.69 -0.52 -1.96
CA VAL A 45 -6.67 -0.22 -2.97
C VAL A 45 -5.29 -0.16 -2.34
N THR A 46 -4.35 -0.93 -2.92
CA THR A 46 -2.98 -1.11 -2.40
C THR A 46 -1.96 -0.45 -3.33
N GLY A 47 -0.69 -0.84 -3.28
CA GLY A 47 0.33 -0.44 -4.25
C GLY A 47 0.35 -1.34 -5.49
N GLY A 48 1.34 -1.12 -6.36
CA GLY A 48 1.58 -1.98 -7.52
C GLY A 48 2.03 -3.39 -7.13
N GLU A 49 1.83 -4.37 -8.01
CA GLU A 49 2.00 -5.81 -7.76
C GLU A 49 3.39 -6.20 -7.20
N SER A 50 4.45 -5.51 -7.62
CA SER A 50 5.83 -5.80 -7.18
C SER A 50 6.25 -5.03 -5.92
N GLY A 51 5.31 -4.34 -5.26
CA GLY A 51 5.51 -3.60 -4.02
C GLY A 51 5.08 -4.38 -2.78
N THR A 52 5.63 -4.00 -1.63
CA THR A 52 5.34 -4.62 -0.34
C THR A 52 3.87 -4.47 0.06
N SER A 53 3.26 -3.30 -0.15
CA SER A 53 1.87 -3.02 0.22
C SER A 53 0.83 -3.85 -0.53
N SER A 54 1.12 -4.29 -1.75
CA SER A 54 0.22 -5.17 -2.52
C SER A 54 0.14 -6.56 -1.90
N ALA A 55 1.29 -7.18 -1.62
CA ALA A 55 1.35 -8.49 -0.99
C ALA A 55 0.78 -8.45 0.44
N PHE A 56 1.20 -7.46 1.23
CA PHE A 56 0.75 -7.32 2.61
C PHE A 56 -0.75 -6.99 2.70
N GLY A 57 -1.25 -6.08 1.88
CA GLY A 57 -2.67 -5.76 1.81
C GLY A 57 -3.55 -6.93 1.39
N SER A 58 -3.03 -7.81 0.53
CA SER A 58 -3.74 -9.04 0.15
C SER A 58 -3.90 -10.00 1.34
N VAL A 59 -2.87 -10.14 2.18
CA VAL A 59 -2.95 -10.97 3.40
C VAL A 59 -3.91 -10.35 4.40
N ILE A 60 -3.85 -9.03 4.64
CA ILE A 60 -4.80 -8.30 5.49
C ILE A 60 -6.24 -8.52 5.00
N ALA A 61 -6.50 -8.30 3.72
CA ALA A 61 -7.84 -8.45 3.14
C ALA A 61 -8.38 -9.87 3.28
N GLN A 62 -7.55 -10.87 3.02
CA GLN A 62 -7.93 -12.28 3.14
C GLN A 62 -8.20 -12.66 4.59
N HIS A 63 -7.32 -12.26 5.53
CA HIS A 63 -7.47 -12.61 6.93
C HIS A 63 -8.72 -11.95 7.53
N ALA A 64 -8.92 -10.65 7.33
CA ALA A 64 -10.08 -9.93 7.81
C ALA A 64 -11.40 -10.53 7.27
N THR A 65 -11.44 -10.86 5.97
CA THR A 65 -12.62 -11.48 5.35
C THR A 65 -12.95 -12.84 5.96
N ASN A 66 -11.96 -13.63 6.34
CA ASN A 66 -12.16 -14.97 6.88
C ASN A 66 -12.45 -15.00 8.38
N ASN A 67 -12.06 -13.97 9.13
CA ASN A 67 -12.04 -13.99 10.60
C ASN A 67 -12.88 -12.88 11.25
N THR A 68 -13.48 -12.00 10.44
CA THR A 68 -14.38 -10.93 10.92
C THR A 68 -15.68 -10.90 10.12
N ASP A 69 -16.61 -10.06 10.55
CA ASP A 69 -17.86 -9.79 9.82
C ASP A 69 -17.66 -8.78 8.67
N VAL A 70 -16.41 -8.44 8.32
CA VAL A 70 -16.09 -7.47 7.27
C VAL A 70 -15.50 -8.20 6.07
N SER A 71 -16.07 -8.02 4.88
CA SER A 71 -15.51 -8.55 3.64
C SER A 71 -14.61 -7.51 3.01
N VAL A 72 -13.31 -7.80 2.89
CA VAL A 72 -12.31 -6.90 2.29
C VAL A 72 -11.82 -7.48 0.96
N THR A 73 -11.90 -6.68 -0.10
CA THR A 73 -11.38 -7.05 -1.42
C THR A 73 -10.14 -6.20 -1.73
N GLY A 74 -8.98 -6.84 -1.80
CA GLY A 74 -7.73 -6.18 -2.21
C GLY A 74 -7.74 -5.84 -3.69
N LEU A 75 -7.37 -4.62 -4.03
CA LEU A 75 -7.23 -4.09 -5.39
C LEU A 75 -5.81 -3.60 -5.60
N VAL A 76 -5.23 -3.89 -6.76
CA VAL A 76 -3.95 -3.32 -7.17
C VAL A 76 -4.16 -1.83 -7.49
N GLY A 77 -3.34 -0.97 -6.90
CA GLY A 77 -3.36 0.47 -7.12
C GLY A 77 -2.11 0.98 -7.83
N ASN A 78 -2.10 2.29 -8.10
CA ASN A 78 -0.97 2.97 -8.74
C ASN A 78 -0.08 3.75 -7.75
N GLY A 79 -0.38 3.65 -6.44
CA GLY A 79 0.36 4.30 -5.37
C GLY A 79 -0.41 5.45 -4.72
N SER A 80 0.24 6.12 -3.77
CA SER A 80 -0.40 6.93 -2.74
C SER A 80 -1.33 8.03 -3.26
N LYS A 81 -0.89 8.84 -4.25
CA LYS A 81 -1.73 9.92 -4.80
C LYS A 81 -2.97 9.35 -5.47
N SER A 82 -2.78 8.39 -6.36
CA SER A 82 -3.89 7.72 -7.06
C SER A 82 -4.86 7.06 -6.08
N ASN A 83 -4.34 6.40 -5.04
CA ASN A 83 -5.15 5.72 -4.05
C ASN A 83 -6.04 6.67 -3.22
N VAL A 84 -5.54 7.87 -2.90
CA VAL A 84 -6.34 8.91 -2.23
C VAL A 84 -7.43 9.44 -3.19
N GLU A 85 -7.11 9.59 -4.48
CA GLU A 85 -8.09 9.96 -5.50
C GLU A 85 -9.19 8.89 -5.64
N GLU A 86 -8.85 7.59 -5.57
CA GLU A 86 -9.84 6.48 -5.57
C GLU A 86 -10.79 6.53 -4.34
N LEU A 87 -10.29 6.97 -3.16
CA LEU A 87 -11.15 7.22 -2.01
C LEU A 87 -12.12 8.39 -2.29
N ALA A 88 -11.60 9.50 -2.83
CA ALA A 88 -12.40 10.70 -3.14
C ALA A 88 -13.49 10.42 -4.19
N ASP A 89 -13.16 9.61 -5.19
CA ASP A 89 -14.10 9.23 -6.26
C ASP A 89 -15.10 8.15 -5.82
N GLY A 90 -14.95 7.61 -4.60
CA GLY A 90 -15.82 6.54 -4.08
C GLY A 90 -15.59 5.17 -4.74
N ASN A 91 -14.43 4.97 -5.36
CA ASN A 91 -14.04 3.72 -6.00
C ASN A 91 -13.43 2.72 -5.00
N ALA A 92 -12.99 3.19 -3.84
CA ALA A 92 -12.47 2.38 -2.75
C ALA A 92 -12.96 2.90 -1.40
N GLU A 93 -13.02 2.04 -0.40
CA GLU A 93 -13.33 2.36 1.00
C GLU A 93 -12.07 2.46 1.85
N LEU A 94 -11.03 1.71 1.46
CA LEU A 94 -9.72 1.65 2.12
C LEU A 94 -8.60 1.88 1.12
N ALA A 95 -7.51 2.50 1.59
CA ALA A 95 -6.34 2.73 0.75
C ALA A 95 -5.03 2.56 1.54
N PHE A 96 -4.00 1.97 0.93
CA PHE A 96 -2.63 2.19 1.36
C PHE A 96 -2.16 3.56 0.86
N CYS A 97 -1.47 4.29 1.72
CA CYS A 97 -0.87 5.59 1.41
C CYS A 97 0.42 5.80 2.21
N GLN A 98 1.34 6.57 1.67
CA GLN A 98 2.48 7.08 2.42
C GLN A 98 2.04 8.20 3.37
N SER A 99 2.66 8.30 4.54
CA SER A 99 2.31 9.26 5.58
C SER A 99 2.50 10.72 5.17
N ASP A 100 3.47 11.01 4.31
CA ASP A 100 3.71 12.32 3.71
C ASP A 100 2.62 12.68 2.69
N VAL A 101 2.35 11.79 1.73
CA VAL A 101 1.35 12.00 0.68
C VAL A 101 -0.06 12.12 1.28
N MET A 102 -0.39 11.32 2.30
CA MET A 102 -1.63 11.44 3.06
C MET A 102 -1.80 12.86 3.62
N ALA A 103 -0.76 13.40 4.25
CA ALA A 103 -0.80 14.74 4.83
C ALA A 103 -0.88 15.83 3.75
N TYR A 104 -0.16 15.67 2.64
CA TYR A 104 -0.23 16.60 1.51
C TYR A 104 -1.63 16.63 0.89
N ALA A 105 -2.25 15.47 0.70
CA ALA A 105 -3.59 15.34 0.17
C ALA A 105 -4.61 16.01 1.11
N TYR A 106 -4.54 15.69 2.40
CA TYR A 106 -5.46 16.21 3.41
C TYR A 106 -5.44 17.74 3.51
N ASN A 107 -4.25 18.35 3.36
CA ASN A 107 -4.06 19.80 3.43
C ASN A 107 -4.11 20.51 2.07
N GLY A 108 -4.18 19.80 0.95
CA GLY A 108 -4.13 20.40 -0.39
C GLY A 108 -2.80 21.10 -0.67
N THR A 109 -1.70 20.45 -0.33
CA THR A 109 -0.34 20.99 -0.47
C THR A 109 0.51 20.12 -1.39
N ASN A 110 1.73 20.59 -1.68
CA ASN A 110 2.67 19.93 -2.58
C ASN A 110 2.04 19.75 -3.99
N LEU A 111 1.88 18.54 -4.49
CA LEU A 111 1.32 18.23 -5.81
C LEU A 111 -0.22 18.05 -5.82
N PHE A 112 -0.91 18.48 -4.77
CA PHE A 112 -2.36 18.55 -4.71
C PHE A 112 -2.83 20.00 -4.84
N GLU A 113 -3.71 20.24 -5.81
CA GLU A 113 -4.26 21.59 -6.05
C GLU A 113 -5.33 21.99 -5.00
N ASN A 114 -6.02 20.99 -4.46
CA ASN A 114 -7.10 21.17 -3.48
C ASN A 114 -6.99 20.09 -2.40
N PRO A 115 -7.47 20.37 -1.17
CA PRO A 115 -7.58 19.36 -0.12
C PRO A 115 -8.49 18.20 -0.54
N ILE A 116 -8.06 17.00 -0.17
CA ILE A 116 -8.87 15.78 -0.20
C ILE A 116 -8.94 15.31 1.24
N ASP A 117 -10.04 15.57 1.92
CA ASP A 117 -10.22 15.37 3.35
C ASP A 117 -11.38 14.41 3.71
N CYS A 118 -11.86 13.65 2.72
CA CYS A 118 -12.95 12.68 2.87
C CYS A 118 -12.52 11.35 3.52
N PHE A 119 -11.32 11.27 4.05
CA PHE A 119 -10.75 10.09 4.67
C PHE A 119 -10.15 10.38 6.05
N SER A 120 -9.91 9.31 6.79
CA SER A 120 -9.25 9.33 8.10
C SER A 120 -8.22 8.21 8.18
N THR A 121 -7.28 8.34 9.11
CA THR A 121 -6.24 7.34 9.38
C THR A 121 -6.84 6.10 10.06
N VAL A 122 -6.49 4.91 9.57
CA VAL A 122 -6.76 3.65 10.28
C VAL A 122 -5.54 3.30 11.14
N ALA A 123 -4.37 3.15 10.54
CA ALA A 123 -3.14 2.85 11.27
C ALA A 123 -1.89 3.09 10.43
N ALA A 124 -0.77 3.46 11.06
CA ALA A 124 0.55 3.27 10.50
C ALA A 124 0.99 1.81 10.71
N LEU A 125 1.66 1.20 9.73
CA LEU A 125 1.96 -0.23 9.76
C LEU A 125 3.45 -0.54 9.80
N TYR A 126 4.24 0.02 8.90
CA TYR A 126 5.67 -0.18 8.77
C TYR A 126 6.31 1.01 8.08
N MET A 127 7.64 1.06 8.04
CA MET A 127 8.37 2.10 7.32
C MET A 127 8.61 1.66 5.86
N GLU A 128 8.44 2.60 4.94
CA GLU A 128 8.78 2.47 3.53
C GLU A 128 10.09 3.20 3.27
N ASP A 129 11.15 2.43 3.00
CA ASP A 129 12.47 2.95 2.71
C ASP A 129 12.53 3.55 1.31
N VAL A 130 13.16 4.71 1.18
CA VAL A 130 13.54 5.23 -0.14
C VAL A 130 14.76 4.46 -0.62
N GLN A 131 14.57 3.61 -1.60
CA GLN A 131 15.60 2.76 -2.19
C GLN A 131 15.93 3.27 -3.59
N ILE A 132 17.09 3.89 -3.76
CA ILE A 132 17.58 4.26 -5.08
C ILE A 132 18.46 3.12 -5.57
N VAL A 133 17.95 2.34 -6.52
CA VAL A 133 18.59 1.13 -7.01
C VAL A 133 19.20 1.35 -8.40
N THR A 134 20.40 0.81 -8.62
CA THR A 134 21.12 0.84 -9.88
C THR A 134 21.81 -0.49 -10.15
N THR A 135 22.12 -0.78 -11.43
CA THR A 135 23.00 -1.90 -11.84
C THR A 135 24.40 -1.40 -12.25
N ASP A 136 24.64 -0.10 -12.21
CA ASP A 136 25.94 0.53 -12.51
C ASP A 136 26.72 0.80 -11.21
N PRO A 137 27.82 0.08 -10.91
CA PRO A 137 28.62 0.29 -9.70
C PRO A 137 29.34 1.65 -9.64
N SER A 138 29.33 2.44 -10.72
CA SER A 138 29.89 3.80 -10.73
C SER A 138 28.94 4.83 -10.13
N ILE A 139 27.64 4.55 -10.07
CA ILE A 139 26.63 5.40 -9.41
C ILE A 139 26.67 5.09 -7.92
N LYS A 140 27.29 5.96 -7.12
CA LYS A 140 27.49 5.76 -5.68
C LYS A 140 26.76 6.80 -4.82
N THR A 141 26.44 7.94 -5.39
CA THR A 141 25.76 9.05 -4.73
C THR A 141 24.60 9.54 -5.57
N VAL A 142 23.65 10.24 -4.94
CA VAL A 142 22.53 10.85 -5.68
C VAL A 142 23.03 11.86 -6.72
N ALA A 143 24.16 12.55 -6.46
CA ALA A 143 24.74 13.48 -7.41
C ALA A 143 25.18 12.80 -8.73
N ASP A 144 25.53 11.51 -8.71
CA ASP A 144 25.92 10.75 -9.91
C ASP A 144 24.73 10.49 -10.86
N LEU A 145 23.51 10.81 -10.43
CA LEU A 145 22.31 10.71 -11.27
C LEU A 145 22.20 11.85 -12.30
N ALA A 146 23.03 12.89 -12.20
CA ALA A 146 23.04 13.98 -13.16
C ALA A 146 23.20 13.49 -14.60
N GLY A 147 22.24 13.83 -15.49
CA GLY A 147 22.19 13.41 -16.89
C GLY A 147 21.82 11.95 -17.14
N LYS A 148 21.56 11.17 -16.10
CA LYS A 148 21.18 9.76 -16.19
C LYS A 148 19.70 9.55 -16.52
N ASN A 149 19.37 8.36 -17.02
CA ASN A 149 18.00 7.91 -17.20
C ASN A 149 17.50 7.33 -15.87
N VAL A 150 16.54 7.98 -15.22
CA VAL A 150 16.10 7.63 -13.87
C VAL A 150 14.60 7.41 -13.84
N SER A 151 14.16 6.25 -13.35
CA SER A 151 12.76 6.04 -13.00
C SER A 151 12.45 6.72 -11.68
N VAL A 152 11.51 7.67 -11.70
CA VAL A 152 11.09 8.46 -10.54
C VAL A 152 9.77 7.95 -9.94
N GLY A 153 9.42 6.69 -10.21
CA GLY A 153 8.16 6.08 -9.81
C GLY A 153 7.06 6.24 -10.85
N ALA A 154 5.99 5.47 -10.71
CA ALA A 154 4.84 5.56 -11.60
C ALA A 154 4.12 6.90 -11.45
N ALA A 155 3.44 7.34 -12.50
CA ALA A 155 2.57 8.51 -12.43
C ALA A 155 1.48 8.28 -11.37
N GLY A 156 1.26 9.26 -10.48
CA GLY A 156 0.30 9.13 -9.37
C GLY A 156 0.82 8.33 -8.16
N SER A 157 2.09 7.90 -8.15
CA SER A 157 2.70 7.25 -7.00
C SER A 157 3.23 8.24 -5.97
N GLY A 158 3.36 7.80 -4.71
CA GLY A 158 4.05 8.55 -3.67
C GLY A 158 5.56 8.63 -3.92
N VAL A 159 6.12 7.64 -4.63
CA VAL A 159 7.54 7.59 -5.02
C VAL A 159 7.97 8.85 -5.75
N TYR A 160 7.09 9.39 -6.61
CA TYR A 160 7.39 10.62 -7.35
C TYR A 160 7.60 11.83 -6.42
N PHE A 161 6.79 11.94 -5.34
CA PHE A 161 6.98 13.01 -4.35
C PHE A 161 8.36 12.90 -3.68
N ASN A 162 8.73 11.70 -3.24
CA ASN A 162 10.01 11.45 -2.59
C ASN A 162 11.20 11.67 -3.57
N ALA A 163 11.03 11.28 -4.84
CA ALA A 163 12.05 11.53 -5.86
C ALA A 163 12.25 13.04 -6.10
N VAL A 164 11.16 13.83 -6.16
CA VAL A 164 11.23 15.29 -6.28
C VAL A 164 11.97 15.89 -5.08
N ASP A 165 11.60 15.51 -3.86
CA ASP A 165 12.20 16.04 -2.64
C ASP A 165 13.69 15.73 -2.57
N ILE A 166 14.08 14.47 -2.77
CA ILE A 166 15.48 14.04 -2.69
C ILE A 166 16.31 14.66 -3.81
N LEU A 167 15.85 14.60 -5.05
CA LEU A 167 16.57 15.21 -6.17
C LEU A 167 16.71 16.72 -5.98
N SER A 168 15.71 17.38 -5.37
CA SER A 168 15.79 18.81 -5.06
C SER A 168 16.86 19.13 -3.99
N ALA A 169 16.93 18.32 -2.93
CA ALA A 169 17.97 18.46 -1.91
C ALA A 169 19.38 18.36 -2.52
N TYR A 170 19.58 17.47 -3.49
CA TYR A 170 20.84 17.31 -4.21
C TYR A 170 21.00 18.27 -5.42
N GLY A 171 20.11 19.26 -5.57
CA GLY A 171 20.17 20.23 -6.67
C GLY A 171 19.88 19.64 -8.06
N LEU A 172 19.24 18.46 -8.13
CA LEU A 172 18.83 17.79 -9.37
C LEU A 172 17.33 17.89 -9.65
N GLY A 173 16.55 18.45 -8.73
CA GLY A 173 15.08 18.47 -8.76
C GLY A 173 14.47 19.60 -9.58
N ASP A 174 15.26 20.43 -10.29
CA ASP A 174 14.74 21.52 -11.10
C ASP A 174 13.80 21.02 -12.18
N LEU A 175 12.57 21.58 -12.23
CA LEU A 175 11.56 21.27 -13.23
C LEU A 175 11.42 22.43 -14.23
N ASP A 176 11.16 22.10 -15.49
CA ASP A 176 10.79 23.09 -16.51
C ASP A 176 9.32 23.55 -16.39
N ALA A 177 8.87 24.40 -17.31
CA ALA A 177 7.51 24.91 -17.32
C ALA A 177 6.43 23.81 -17.56
N ASP A 178 6.84 22.65 -18.10
CA ASP A 178 5.99 21.50 -18.33
C ASP A 178 6.05 20.48 -17.17
N GLY A 179 6.77 20.81 -16.07
CA GLY A 179 6.96 19.94 -14.91
C GLY A 179 7.94 18.78 -15.14
N LYS A 180 8.84 18.88 -16.12
CA LYS A 180 9.84 17.86 -16.41
C LYS A 180 11.17 18.20 -15.76
N PHE A 181 11.84 17.19 -15.21
CA PHE A 181 13.20 17.35 -14.70
C PHE A 181 14.16 17.83 -15.80
N THR A 182 15.01 18.79 -15.45
CA THR A 182 15.97 19.40 -16.39
C THR A 182 17.38 18.84 -16.27
N LYS A 183 17.69 18.16 -15.14
CA LYS A 183 19.04 17.66 -14.83
C LYS A 183 19.16 16.15 -14.87
N ILE A 184 18.05 15.42 -15.01
CA ILE A 184 17.99 13.99 -15.26
C ILE A 184 17.03 13.70 -16.42
N ASN A 185 17.12 12.51 -17.02
CA ASN A 185 16.14 12.01 -17.98
C ASN A 185 15.13 11.14 -17.24
N ALA A 186 14.08 11.75 -16.70
CA ALA A 186 13.10 11.05 -15.88
C ALA A 186 12.20 10.14 -16.71
N THR A 187 11.93 8.94 -16.20
CA THR A 187 10.89 8.02 -16.67
C THR A 187 9.93 7.70 -15.53
N TYR A 188 8.68 7.38 -15.88
CA TYR A 188 7.61 7.17 -14.91
C TYR A 188 7.15 5.72 -15.02
N GLN A 189 7.75 4.83 -14.22
CA GLN A 189 7.56 3.38 -14.35
C GLN A 189 7.11 2.76 -13.02
N SER A 190 6.38 1.65 -13.10
CA SER A 190 6.12 0.78 -11.96
C SER A 190 7.43 0.16 -11.44
N PHE A 191 7.42 -0.46 -10.26
CA PHE A 191 8.62 -1.12 -9.71
C PHE A 191 9.07 -2.29 -10.60
N GLY A 192 8.12 -3.08 -11.11
CA GLY A 192 8.44 -4.18 -12.03
C GLY A 192 9.04 -3.69 -13.34
N ASP A 193 8.42 -2.68 -13.98
CA ASP A 193 8.94 -2.09 -15.23
C ASP A 193 10.31 -1.45 -15.02
N SER A 194 10.53 -0.81 -13.86
CA SER A 194 11.83 -0.23 -13.49
C SER A 194 12.91 -1.31 -13.34
N ALA A 195 12.58 -2.42 -12.65
CA ALA A 195 13.51 -3.55 -12.51
C ALA A 195 13.86 -4.17 -13.87
N ASP A 196 12.89 -4.34 -14.76
CA ASP A 196 13.12 -4.84 -16.11
C ASP A 196 13.90 -3.85 -16.97
N SER A 197 13.63 -2.56 -16.86
CA SER A 197 14.38 -1.52 -17.55
C SER A 197 15.83 -1.43 -17.08
N LEU A 198 16.11 -1.65 -15.78
CA LEU A 198 17.48 -1.79 -15.24
C LEU A 198 18.18 -3.04 -15.76
N LYS A 199 17.50 -4.19 -15.81
CA LYS A 199 18.03 -5.44 -16.39
C LYS A 199 18.44 -5.25 -17.84
N ASP A 200 17.62 -4.54 -18.61
CA ASP A 200 17.83 -4.27 -20.04
C ASP A 200 18.80 -3.13 -20.30
N GLY A 201 19.24 -2.37 -19.29
CA GLY A 201 20.09 -1.19 -19.44
C GLY A 201 19.41 0.00 -20.13
N LYS A 202 18.08 0.08 -20.05
CA LYS A 202 17.27 1.17 -20.60
C LYS A 202 17.24 2.39 -19.68
N ILE A 203 17.38 2.15 -18.38
CA ILE A 203 17.55 3.18 -17.35
C ILE A 203 18.80 2.89 -16.52
N ASP A 204 19.34 3.93 -15.88
CA ASP A 204 20.56 3.86 -15.08
C ASP A 204 20.26 3.66 -13.59
N ALA A 205 19.13 4.21 -13.11
CA ALA A 205 18.69 4.08 -11.73
C ALA A 205 17.16 4.15 -11.61
N ALA A 206 16.64 3.71 -10.49
CA ALA A 206 15.21 3.80 -10.15
C ALA A 206 15.00 4.12 -8.67
N PHE A 207 14.03 4.99 -8.41
CA PHE A 207 13.47 5.19 -7.07
C PHE A 207 12.42 4.12 -6.81
N ILE A 208 12.58 3.41 -5.70
CA ILE A 208 11.63 2.42 -5.17
C ILE A 208 11.38 2.76 -3.71
N VAL A 209 10.18 3.19 -3.36
CA VAL A 209 9.81 3.52 -1.97
C VAL A 209 8.82 2.48 -1.50
N ALA A 210 9.29 1.60 -0.65
CA ALA A 210 8.55 0.45 -0.16
C ALA A 210 9.23 -0.15 1.06
N GLY A 211 8.53 -1.00 1.80
CA GLY A 211 9.16 -1.79 2.87
C GLY A 211 10.22 -2.74 2.30
N ALA A 212 11.43 -2.63 2.82
CA ALA A 212 12.50 -3.57 2.49
C ALA A 212 12.32 -4.90 3.27
N PRO A 213 12.69 -6.06 2.67
CA PRO A 213 13.06 -6.25 1.27
C PRO A 213 11.87 -6.13 0.31
N THR A 214 12.07 -5.46 -0.83
CA THR A 214 11.05 -5.24 -1.86
C THR A 214 11.18 -6.26 -2.98
N THR A 215 10.08 -6.88 -3.40
CA THR A 215 10.05 -7.96 -4.41
C THR A 215 10.77 -7.56 -5.70
N ALA A 216 10.52 -6.36 -6.23
CA ALA A 216 11.17 -5.90 -7.47
C ALA A 216 12.70 -5.85 -7.37
N ILE A 217 13.26 -5.45 -6.22
CA ILE A 217 14.71 -5.41 -6.01
C ILE A 217 15.26 -6.81 -5.78
N MET A 218 14.52 -7.67 -5.05
CA MET A 218 14.91 -9.09 -4.90
C MET A 218 15.01 -9.77 -6.27
N ASP A 219 14.01 -9.60 -7.13
CA ASP A 219 14.00 -10.18 -8.47
C ASP A 219 15.14 -9.63 -9.35
N LEU A 220 15.40 -8.32 -9.29
CA LEU A 220 16.54 -7.72 -9.96
C LEU A 220 17.85 -8.35 -9.51
N SER A 221 18.06 -8.49 -8.19
CA SER A 221 19.29 -8.99 -7.58
C SER A 221 19.56 -10.48 -7.85
N THR A 222 18.57 -11.25 -8.33
CA THR A 222 18.78 -12.65 -8.75
C THR A 222 19.48 -12.77 -10.10
N THR A 223 19.36 -11.75 -10.97
CA THR A 223 19.82 -11.79 -12.37
C THR A 223 20.90 -10.79 -12.70
N LYS A 224 20.98 -9.69 -11.97
CA LYS A 224 21.96 -8.61 -12.10
C LYS A 224 22.48 -8.22 -10.72
N ALA A 225 23.71 -7.72 -10.65
CA ALA A 225 24.15 -7.02 -9.44
C ALA A 225 23.28 -5.77 -9.26
N ALA A 226 22.67 -5.64 -8.08
CA ALA A 226 21.87 -4.49 -7.70
C ALA A 226 22.59 -3.75 -6.57
N TYR A 227 22.79 -2.45 -6.76
CA TYR A 227 23.43 -1.56 -5.80
C TYR A 227 22.39 -0.57 -5.30
N LEU A 228 22.37 -0.32 -3.99
CA LEU A 228 21.59 0.74 -3.40
C LEU A 228 22.49 1.96 -3.15
N VAL A 229 21.97 3.14 -3.48
CA VAL A 229 22.67 4.42 -3.29
C VAL A 229 22.31 4.98 -1.92
N SER A 230 23.31 5.15 -1.05
CA SER A 230 23.14 5.83 0.24
C SER A 230 22.93 7.33 0.08
N LEU A 231 22.10 7.90 0.95
CA LEU A 231 22.03 9.33 1.18
C LEU A 231 23.07 9.73 2.24
N ASP A 232 23.72 10.87 2.07
CA ASP A 232 24.62 11.41 3.09
C ASP A 232 23.87 12.19 4.17
N ASP A 233 24.48 12.29 5.34
CA ASP A 233 23.86 12.89 6.52
C ASP A 233 23.45 14.35 6.33
N ALA A 234 24.20 15.13 5.57
CA ALA A 234 23.90 16.56 5.36
C ALA A 234 22.58 16.75 4.60
N HIS A 235 22.37 15.97 3.51
CA HIS A 235 21.14 16.04 2.74
C HIS A 235 19.96 15.35 3.46
N ILE A 236 20.23 14.34 4.29
CA ILE A 236 19.19 13.78 5.19
C ILE A 236 18.72 14.85 6.16
N ASP A 237 19.63 15.59 6.80
CA ASP A 237 19.28 16.67 7.73
C ASP A 237 18.45 17.77 7.05
N GLU A 238 18.77 18.12 5.79
CA GLU A 238 17.97 19.04 4.98
C GLU A 238 16.56 18.50 4.72
N LEU A 239 16.42 17.23 4.34
CA LEU A 239 15.12 16.59 4.10
C LEU A 239 14.27 16.56 5.37
N LEU A 240 14.85 16.19 6.51
CA LEU A 240 14.15 16.15 7.79
C LEU A 240 13.73 17.54 8.26
N ALA A 241 14.54 18.58 7.97
CA ALA A 241 14.19 19.96 8.27
C ALA A 241 13.06 20.50 7.38
N ALA A 242 13.01 20.05 6.11
CA ALA A 242 12.01 20.48 5.14
C ALA A 242 10.67 19.76 5.31
N SER A 243 10.68 18.49 5.75
CA SER A 243 9.47 17.67 5.89
C SER A 243 9.50 16.83 7.17
N PRO A 244 8.51 16.99 8.07
CA PRO A 244 8.43 16.23 9.31
C PRO A 244 8.00 14.77 9.10
N TYR A 245 7.73 14.35 7.88
CA TYR A 245 7.25 13.00 7.56
C TYR A 245 8.39 12.03 7.26
N TYR A 246 9.62 12.53 6.98
CA TYR A 246 10.78 11.68 6.80
C TYR A 246 11.40 11.29 8.14
N THR A 247 11.94 10.07 8.17
CA THR A 247 12.77 9.56 9.25
C THR A 247 14.05 9.01 8.65
N LYS A 248 15.21 9.31 9.26
CA LYS A 248 16.47 8.67 8.87
C LYS A 248 16.38 7.18 9.16
N HIS A 249 16.71 6.35 8.18
CA HIS A 249 16.62 4.90 8.29
C HIS A 249 17.86 4.22 7.71
N VAL A 250 18.08 2.96 8.08
CA VAL A 250 19.18 2.14 7.59
C VAL A 250 18.62 0.83 7.07
N ILE A 251 18.92 0.51 5.82
CA ILE A 251 18.65 -0.82 5.25
C ILE A 251 19.86 -1.69 5.57
N PRO A 252 19.71 -2.74 6.42
CA PRO A 252 20.83 -3.54 6.87
C PRO A 252 21.52 -4.28 5.74
N ALA A 253 22.84 -4.49 5.87
CA ALA A 253 23.59 -5.37 5.00
C ALA A 253 22.94 -6.77 4.93
N GLY A 254 22.97 -7.37 3.74
CA GLY A 254 22.35 -8.66 3.48
C GLY A 254 20.84 -8.64 3.28
N THR A 255 20.19 -7.47 3.24
CA THR A 255 18.77 -7.36 2.86
C THR A 255 18.53 -7.85 1.43
N TYR A 256 19.45 -7.55 0.52
CA TYR A 256 19.40 -8.01 -0.87
C TYR A 256 20.66 -8.82 -1.22
N ASN A 257 20.54 -9.68 -2.24
CA ASN A 257 21.66 -10.46 -2.72
C ASN A 257 22.79 -9.56 -3.24
N GLY A 258 23.98 -9.66 -2.66
CA GLY A 258 25.14 -8.85 -3.02
C GLY A 258 25.20 -7.47 -2.38
N GLN A 259 24.29 -7.15 -1.45
CA GLN A 259 24.37 -5.96 -0.61
C GLN A 259 25.17 -6.29 0.66
N ASP A 260 26.47 -5.98 0.65
CA ASP A 260 27.40 -6.37 1.72
C ASP A 260 27.54 -5.30 2.83
N GLU A 261 27.00 -4.09 2.60
CA GLU A 261 27.09 -2.95 3.52
C GLU A 261 25.70 -2.40 3.86
N ASP A 262 25.60 -1.74 5.01
CA ASP A 262 24.42 -0.98 5.40
C ASP A 262 24.21 0.21 4.43
N VAL A 263 22.96 0.51 4.11
CA VAL A 263 22.60 1.64 3.26
C VAL A 263 21.81 2.64 4.08
N THR A 264 22.36 3.85 4.25
CA THR A 264 21.68 4.95 4.94
C THR A 264 20.73 5.64 3.96
N THR A 265 19.50 5.84 4.39
CA THR A 265 18.44 6.46 3.60
C THR A 265 17.43 7.20 4.49
N VAL A 266 16.34 7.66 3.91
CA VAL A 266 15.16 8.13 4.63
C VAL A 266 13.97 7.21 4.35
N ALA A 267 13.02 7.20 5.27
CA ALA A 267 11.80 6.42 5.16
C ALA A 267 10.57 7.25 5.53
N VAL A 268 9.42 6.84 5.05
CA VAL A 268 8.09 7.36 5.39
C VAL A 268 7.20 6.24 5.91
N GLY A 269 6.13 6.55 6.63
CA GLY A 269 5.22 5.52 7.14
C GLY A 269 4.30 4.98 6.04
N ALA A 270 4.10 3.68 6.00
CA ALA A 270 3.00 3.05 5.27
C ALA A 270 1.74 3.09 6.15
N VAL A 271 0.66 3.70 5.66
CA VAL A 271 -0.57 3.95 6.41
C VAL A 271 -1.76 3.36 5.68
N ILE A 272 -2.70 2.77 6.41
CA ILE A 272 -4.04 2.50 5.89
C ILE A 272 -4.94 3.70 6.19
N LEU A 273 -5.65 4.15 5.17
CA LEU A 273 -6.70 5.15 5.22
C LEU A 273 -8.05 4.49 5.04
N ALA A 274 -9.08 5.05 5.67
CA ALA A 274 -10.47 4.69 5.42
C ALA A 274 -11.26 5.93 5.02
N ARG A 275 -12.19 5.80 4.09
CA ARG A 275 -13.17 6.84 3.79
C ARG A 275 -14.08 7.06 5.01
N ASP A 276 -14.42 8.31 5.30
CA ASP A 276 -15.12 8.70 6.54
C ASP A 276 -16.54 8.13 6.68
N ASP A 277 -17.16 7.70 5.60
CA ASP A 277 -18.49 7.10 5.60
C ASP A 277 -18.50 5.59 5.87
N VAL A 278 -17.33 4.97 6.07
CA VAL A 278 -17.23 3.58 6.51
C VAL A 278 -17.64 3.49 7.97
N SER A 279 -18.37 2.44 8.34
CA SER A 279 -18.87 2.30 9.70
C SER A 279 -17.76 2.12 10.75
N GLU A 280 -17.97 2.70 11.94
CA GLU A 280 -17.05 2.57 13.08
C GLU A 280 -16.77 1.12 13.43
N ASP A 281 -17.79 0.28 13.48
CA ASP A 281 -17.65 -1.14 13.82
C ASP A 281 -16.81 -1.91 12.79
N ALA A 282 -16.94 -1.59 11.50
CA ALA A 282 -16.14 -2.25 10.46
C ALA A 282 -14.65 -1.87 10.57
N ILE A 283 -14.33 -0.59 10.80
CA ILE A 283 -12.94 -0.16 10.96
C ILE A 283 -12.35 -0.63 12.28
N TYR A 284 -13.15 -0.68 13.36
CA TYR A 284 -12.70 -1.28 14.62
C TYR A 284 -12.34 -2.77 14.42
N ALA A 285 -13.22 -3.55 13.79
CA ALA A 285 -12.99 -4.98 13.55
C ALA A 285 -11.74 -5.21 12.68
N LEU A 286 -11.58 -4.43 11.61
CA LEU A 286 -10.38 -4.50 10.74
C LEU A 286 -9.10 -4.14 11.51
N THR A 287 -9.12 -3.06 12.30
CA THR A 287 -7.95 -2.62 13.07
C THR A 287 -7.54 -3.66 14.11
N ALA A 288 -8.52 -4.22 14.83
CA ALA A 288 -8.30 -5.30 15.80
C ALA A 288 -7.72 -6.55 15.11
N ASP A 289 -8.29 -6.94 13.96
CA ASP A 289 -7.81 -8.09 13.19
C ASP A 289 -6.34 -7.96 12.77
N ILE A 290 -5.93 -6.76 12.30
CA ILE A 290 -4.55 -6.49 11.86
C ILE A 290 -3.56 -6.63 13.03
N PHE A 291 -3.86 -6.05 14.19
CA PHE A 291 -2.87 -5.96 15.27
C PHE A 291 -2.95 -7.13 16.25
N ASP A 292 -4.14 -7.62 16.60
CA ASP A 292 -4.28 -8.69 17.61
C ASP A 292 -3.80 -10.04 17.08
N ASN A 293 -3.88 -10.27 15.75
CA ASN A 293 -3.41 -11.50 15.12
C ASN A 293 -1.98 -11.39 14.53
N ALA A 294 -1.33 -10.23 14.65
CA ALA A 294 -0.02 -9.99 14.03
C ALA A 294 1.03 -11.06 14.37
N PRO A 295 1.18 -11.54 15.62
CA PRO A 295 2.18 -12.55 15.95
C PRO A 295 1.98 -13.87 15.19
N ASP A 296 0.73 -14.25 14.94
CA ASP A 296 0.39 -15.52 14.28
C ASP A 296 0.51 -15.44 12.75
N LEU A 297 0.53 -14.21 12.19
CA LEU A 297 0.55 -13.95 10.75
C LEU A 297 1.95 -13.64 10.18
N ILE A 298 3.01 -13.64 11.00
CA ILE A 298 4.39 -13.37 10.55
C ILE A 298 4.81 -14.33 9.43
N SER A 299 4.39 -15.60 9.50
CA SER A 299 4.67 -16.59 8.45
C SER A 299 3.90 -16.33 7.14
N SER A 300 2.78 -15.61 7.19
CA SER A 300 2.00 -15.23 6.01
C SER A 300 2.60 -14.00 5.32
N HIS A 301 3.11 -13.05 6.09
CA HIS A 301 3.85 -11.89 5.58
C HIS A 301 4.76 -11.31 6.67
N ALA A 302 6.06 -11.15 6.37
CA ALA A 302 7.06 -10.72 7.35
C ALA A 302 6.76 -9.36 8.00
N LYS A 303 6.06 -8.46 7.31
CA LYS A 303 5.67 -7.14 7.84
C LYS A 303 4.76 -7.20 9.06
N TYR A 304 4.08 -8.31 9.32
CA TYR A 304 3.38 -8.50 10.59
C TYR A 304 4.32 -8.49 11.80
N GLY A 305 5.58 -8.88 11.62
CA GLY A 305 6.62 -8.80 12.67
C GLY A 305 7.08 -7.38 13.01
N GLU A 306 6.76 -6.39 12.17
CA GLU A 306 7.08 -4.97 12.39
C GLU A 306 5.92 -4.19 13.01
N LEU A 307 4.71 -4.78 13.08
CA LEU A 307 3.54 -4.08 13.61
C LEU A 307 3.66 -3.86 15.11
N SER A 308 3.33 -2.64 15.53
CA SER A 308 3.11 -2.30 16.93
C SER A 308 1.95 -1.31 17.05
N THR A 309 1.19 -1.42 18.14
CA THR A 309 0.09 -0.48 18.42
C THR A 309 0.60 0.93 18.68
N GLU A 310 1.81 1.07 19.23
CA GLU A 310 2.46 2.36 19.42
C GLU A 310 2.71 3.06 18.06
N PHE A 311 3.31 2.35 17.10
CA PHE A 311 3.52 2.90 15.76
C PHE A 311 2.19 3.08 15.02
N GLY A 312 1.26 2.13 15.18
CA GLY A 312 -0.09 2.23 14.60
C GLY A 312 -0.83 3.51 14.99
N ALA A 313 -0.62 3.98 16.22
CA ALA A 313 -1.24 5.17 16.80
C ALA A 313 -0.38 6.45 16.68
N SER A 314 0.73 6.44 15.91
CA SER A 314 1.72 7.53 15.93
C SER A 314 1.40 8.71 15.00
N ILE A 315 0.42 8.57 14.11
CA ILE A 315 0.07 9.62 13.13
C ILE A 315 -0.61 10.80 13.84
N THR A 316 -0.10 11.99 13.57
CA THR A 316 -0.64 13.25 14.11
C THR A 316 -1.09 14.24 13.03
N SER A 317 -0.77 13.96 11.77
CA SER A 317 -1.03 14.86 10.64
C SER A 317 -2.45 14.76 10.08
N VAL A 318 -3.10 13.62 10.25
CA VAL A 318 -4.48 13.36 9.79
C VAL A 318 -5.24 12.65 10.91
N PRO A 319 -6.46 13.10 11.27
CA PRO A 319 -7.27 12.46 12.30
C PRO A 319 -7.52 10.98 12.03
N TYR A 320 -7.67 10.21 13.11
CA TYR A 320 -8.03 8.79 13.01
C TYR A 320 -9.52 8.60 12.80
N HIS A 321 -9.84 7.51 12.10
CA HIS A 321 -11.22 7.04 12.01
C HIS A 321 -11.72 6.62 13.41
N PRO A 322 -12.99 6.92 13.78
CA PRO A 322 -13.50 6.62 15.13
C PRO A 322 -13.34 5.15 15.53
N GLY A 323 -13.54 4.20 14.61
CA GLY A 323 -13.35 2.77 14.88
C GLY A 323 -11.90 2.40 15.21
N ALA A 324 -10.94 2.98 14.52
CA ALA A 324 -9.52 2.78 14.80
C ALA A 324 -9.14 3.45 16.14
N ALA A 325 -9.62 4.67 16.39
CA ALA A 325 -9.38 5.39 17.64
C ALA A 325 -9.92 4.62 18.86
N LYS A 326 -11.07 3.98 18.73
CA LYS A 326 -11.65 3.11 19.78
C LYS A 326 -10.71 1.93 20.08
N TYR A 327 -10.21 1.24 19.05
CA TYR A 327 -9.25 0.15 19.23
C TYR A 327 -7.98 0.62 19.93
N PHE A 328 -7.36 1.72 19.47
CA PHE A 328 -6.13 2.24 20.06
C PHE A 328 -6.33 2.71 21.51
N ALA A 329 -7.49 3.31 21.84
CA ALA A 329 -7.81 3.69 23.20
C ALA A 329 -7.85 2.48 24.17
N GLU A 330 -8.36 1.33 23.72
CA GLU A 330 -8.34 0.09 24.50
C GLU A 330 -6.92 -0.45 24.72
N LYS A 331 -5.98 -0.11 23.81
CA LYS A 331 -4.55 -0.43 23.96
C LYS A 331 -3.75 0.65 24.72
N GLY A 332 -4.41 1.70 25.20
CA GLY A 332 -3.81 2.77 26.00
C GLY A 332 -3.29 3.97 25.19
N PHE A 333 -3.60 4.06 23.89
CA PHE A 333 -3.20 5.16 23.00
C PHE A 333 -4.42 6.03 22.67
N ASN A 334 -4.39 7.31 23.07
CA ASN A 334 -5.44 8.25 22.69
C ASN A 334 -5.01 9.02 21.44
N VAL A 335 -5.73 8.84 20.36
CA VAL A 335 -5.50 9.50 19.07
C VAL A 335 -6.61 10.51 18.76
N ALA A 336 -6.31 11.53 17.97
CA ALA A 336 -7.29 12.54 17.59
C ALA A 336 -8.24 12.00 16.51
N THR A 337 -9.53 12.29 16.61
CA THR A 337 -10.56 12.03 15.60
C THR A 337 -11.12 13.32 15.04
N LYS A 338 -11.84 13.24 13.92
CA LYS A 338 -12.63 14.36 13.37
C LYS A 338 -13.74 14.78 14.32
#